data_9cf2c3151eff1025f7e2cc474e54a9ed
#
_entry.id   9cf2c3151eff1025f7e2cc474e54a9ed
#
_cell.length_a   1.000
_cell.length_b   1.000
_cell.length_c   1.000
_cell.angle_alpha   90.00
_cell.angle_beta   90.00
_cell.angle_gamma   90.00
#
_symmetry.space_group_name_H-M   'P 1'
#
loop_
_entity.id
_entity.type
_entity.pdbx_description
1 polymer ?
#
loop_
_entity_poly.entity_id
_entity_poly.type
_entity_poly.pdbx_seq_one_letter_code
_entity_poly.pdbx_strand_id
1 'polypeptide(L)'
;KQAVYPFGILSTSLRRSMKTELKIAWRYLFAKKQYNAIHIISGISAAAIGVVTAAMVCVLSIMNGFGMIVEQMFSQFDPDIRIEAVSGKSFEDSGTCFESLRQVPGIELISQRIEETALLQFEGKQMPVRLYGVDSTFATLTHIEDIITGGHYEVFDGAFDRAVLGQGLAWHIGIGVQFINPLHLYVPKRTEKVNMLRPDQAFSEEVCFIAGTFAVQQ
;
A
#
# COMPACT_ATOMS: atom_id res chain seq x y z
N LYS A 1 -20.67 29.80 52.26
CA LYS A 1 -21.19 28.42 52.19
C LYS A 1 -21.63 28.20 50.73
N GLN A 2 -20.73 27.65 49.95
CA GLN A 2 -21.04 27.21 48.57
C GLN A 2 -21.61 25.81 48.66
N ALA A 3 -22.84 25.64 48.16
CA ALA A 3 -23.48 24.34 48.04
C ALA A 3 -22.93 23.67 46.76
N VAL A 4 -22.11 22.62 46.91
CA VAL A 4 -21.65 21.75 45.86
C VAL A 4 -22.80 20.77 45.54
N TYR A 5 -23.48 20.97 44.43
CA TYR A 5 -24.46 20.02 43.93
C TYR A 5 -23.72 18.87 43.23
N PRO A 6 -23.97 17.62 43.60
CA PRO A 6 -23.27 16.49 42.98
C PRO A 6 -23.84 16.27 41.58
N PHE A 7 -22.99 16.49 40.58
CA PHE A 7 -23.24 16.32 39.13
C PHE A 7 -23.71 14.90 38.72
N GLY A 8 -23.56 13.93 39.61
CA GLY A 8 -23.94 12.54 39.37
C GLY A 8 -25.45 12.25 39.44
N ILE A 9 -26.27 13.09 40.09
CA ILE A 9 -27.70 12.80 40.28
C ILE A 9 -28.52 13.27 39.09
N LEU A 10 -28.07 14.30 38.37
CA LEU A 10 -28.77 14.79 37.15
C LEU A 10 -28.68 13.81 35.98
N SER A 11 -27.56 13.11 35.83
CA SER A 11 -27.38 12.18 34.70
C SER A 11 -28.22 10.91 34.85
N THR A 12 -28.48 10.42 36.05
CA THR A 12 -29.26 9.23 36.33
C THR A 12 -30.76 9.50 36.20
N SER A 13 -31.24 10.67 36.55
CA SER A 13 -32.65 11.05 36.41
C SER A 13 -33.05 11.27 34.95
N LEU A 14 -32.16 11.91 34.14
CA LEU A 14 -32.38 12.09 32.70
C LEU A 14 -32.41 10.77 31.95
N ARG A 15 -31.51 9.83 32.28
CA ARG A 15 -31.48 8.51 31.65
C ARG A 15 -32.70 7.65 31.99
N ARG A 16 -33.27 7.84 33.16
CA ARG A 16 -34.51 7.12 33.60
C ARG A 16 -35.75 7.71 32.93
N SER A 17 -35.82 9.03 32.76
CA SER A 17 -36.89 9.73 32.04
C SER A 17 -36.92 9.30 30.57
N MET A 18 -35.79 9.32 29.85
CA MET A 18 -35.72 8.90 28.46
C MET A 18 -36.19 7.46 28.21
N LYS A 19 -35.90 6.52 29.12
CA LYS A 19 -36.41 5.14 29.00
C LYS A 19 -37.90 5.04 29.14
N THR A 20 -38.50 5.86 30.00
CA THR A 20 -39.95 5.87 30.25
C THR A 20 -40.68 6.53 29.09
N GLU A 21 -40.16 7.63 28.57
CA GLU A 21 -40.67 8.34 27.40
C GLU A 21 -40.60 7.47 26.14
N LEU A 22 -39.47 6.78 25.93
CA LEU A 22 -39.28 5.85 24.81
C LEU A 22 -40.27 4.65 24.92
N LYS A 23 -40.50 4.14 26.13
CA LYS A 23 -41.48 3.05 26.37
C LYS A 23 -42.89 3.48 26.12
N ILE A 24 -43.25 4.72 26.50
CA ILE A 24 -44.57 5.30 26.26
C ILE A 24 -44.75 5.53 24.75
N ALA A 25 -43.75 6.13 24.08
CA ALA A 25 -43.74 6.35 22.63
C ALA A 25 -43.92 5.04 21.85
N TRP A 26 -43.15 3.99 22.24
CA TRP A 26 -43.26 2.65 21.65
C TRP A 26 -44.66 2.04 21.83
N ARG A 27 -45.26 2.17 23.04
CA ARG A 27 -46.60 1.67 23.33
C ARG A 27 -47.70 2.43 22.56
N TYR A 28 -47.52 3.74 22.33
CA TYR A 28 -48.42 4.54 21.51
C TYR A 28 -48.33 4.18 20.02
N LEU A 29 -47.10 3.89 19.54
CA LEU A 29 -46.86 3.52 18.14
C LEU A 29 -47.53 2.18 17.79
N PHE A 30 -47.63 1.25 18.74
CA PHE A 30 -48.21 -0.09 18.57
C PHE A 30 -49.57 -0.27 19.24
N ALA A 31 -50.19 0.80 19.77
CA ALA A 31 -51.50 0.72 20.40
C ALA A 31 -52.60 0.45 19.34
N LYS A 32 -53.18 -0.72 19.42
CA LYS A 32 -54.16 -1.31 18.52
C LYS A 32 -55.54 -0.65 18.68
N LYS A 33 -55.65 0.62 18.31
CA LYS A 33 -56.96 1.30 18.25
C LYS A 33 -57.07 2.15 16.99
N GLN A 34 -57.82 1.61 16.02
CA GLN A 34 -58.12 2.20 14.71
C GLN A 34 -56.95 2.44 13.79
N TYR A 35 -56.97 1.75 12.65
CA TYR A 35 -56.09 2.01 11.51
C TYR A 35 -56.38 3.39 10.94
N ASN A 36 -55.85 4.41 11.53
CA ASN A 36 -55.93 5.76 11.00
C ASN A 36 -54.84 5.93 9.92
N ALA A 37 -55.20 6.53 8.81
CA ALA A 37 -54.28 6.85 7.70
C ALA A 37 -52.97 7.49 8.17
N ILE A 38 -52.99 8.19 9.28
CA ILE A 38 -51.82 8.84 9.93
C ILE A 38 -50.75 7.83 10.34
N HIS A 39 -51.16 6.66 10.90
CA HIS A 39 -50.18 5.63 11.30
C HIS A 39 -49.53 4.95 10.11
N ILE A 40 -50.23 4.80 9.00
CA ILE A 40 -49.73 4.23 7.77
C ILE A 40 -48.68 5.22 7.15
N ILE A 41 -49.02 6.49 7.07
CA ILE A 41 -48.15 7.52 6.53
C ILE A 41 -46.87 7.66 7.38
N SER A 42 -46.99 7.69 8.71
CA SER A 42 -45.85 7.74 9.62
C SER A 42 -44.98 6.49 9.51
N GLY A 43 -45.60 5.30 9.35
CA GLY A 43 -44.89 4.05 9.16
C GLY A 43 -44.07 4.02 7.85
N ILE A 44 -44.66 4.47 6.75
CA ILE A 44 -44.00 4.58 5.45
C ILE A 44 -42.83 5.58 5.52
N SER A 45 -43.06 6.74 6.17
CA SER A 45 -41.99 7.74 6.34
C SER A 45 -40.81 7.22 7.16
N ALA A 46 -41.10 6.53 8.27
CA ALA A 46 -40.07 5.91 9.11
C ALA A 46 -39.31 4.80 8.35
N ALA A 47 -40.03 3.98 7.59
CA ALA A 47 -39.42 2.96 6.75
C ALA A 47 -38.52 3.58 5.65
N ALA A 48 -38.98 4.63 5.00
CA ALA A 48 -38.20 5.34 3.97
C ALA A 48 -36.90 5.91 4.56
N ILE A 49 -36.98 6.56 5.71
CA ILE A 49 -35.78 7.07 6.40
C ILE A 49 -34.84 5.91 6.80
N GLY A 50 -35.38 4.81 7.29
CA GLY A 50 -34.63 3.61 7.65
C GLY A 50 -33.88 3.01 6.46
N VAL A 51 -34.53 2.90 5.31
CA VAL A 51 -33.91 2.40 4.09
C VAL A 51 -32.75 3.34 3.59
N VAL A 52 -33.00 4.65 3.58
CA VAL A 52 -32.00 5.63 3.16
C VAL A 52 -30.78 5.61 4.09
N THR A 53 -31.01 5.59 5.41
CA THR A 53 -29.89 5.52 6.37
C THR A 53 -29.11 4.22 6.25
N ALA A 54 -29.80 3.09 6.09
CA ALA A 54 -29.15 1.80 5.87
C ALA A 54 -28.32 1.81 4.58
N ALA A 55 -28.84 2.33 3.48
CA ALA A 55 -28.11 2.47 2.23
C ALA A 55 -26.86 3.35 2.40
N MET A 56 -26.98 4.48 3.10
CA MET A 56 -25.86 5.38 3.36
C MET A 56 -24.75 4.70 4.20
N VAL A 57 -25.12 3.95 5.23
CA VAL A 57 -24.19 3.18 6.05
C VAL A 57 -23.48 2.11 5.21
N CYS A 58 -24.22 1.39 4.36
CA CYS A 58 -23.63 0.41 3.45
C CYS A 58 -22.60 1.03 2.51
N VAL A 59 -22.93 2.16 1.88
CA VAL A 59 -22.01 2.86 0.98
C VAL A 59 -20.75 3.32 1.73
N LEU A 60 -20.90 3.92 2.90
CA LEU A 60 -19.74 4.34 3.72
C LEU A 60 -18.89 3.16 4.15
N SER A 61 -19.51 2.03 4.52
CA SER A 61 -18.77 0.81 4.89
C SER A 61 -17.97 0.25 3.71
N ILE A 62 -18.57 0.23 2.51
CA ILE A 62 -17.87 -0.20 1.28
C ILE A 62 -16.72 0.74 0.98
N MET A 63 -16.92 2.05 1.04
CA MET A 63 -15.88 3.04 0.77
C MET A 63 -14.71 2.92 1.76
N ASN A 64 -14.99 2.74 3.05
CA ASN A 64 -13.94 2.53 4.04
C ASN A 64 -13.19 1.22 3.82
N GLY A 65 -13.90 0.12 3.53
CA GLY A 65 -13.29 -1.17 3.22
C GLY A 65 -12.43 -1.12 1.96
N PHE A 66 -12.90 -0.45 0.92
CA PHE A 66 -12.15 -0.26 -0.30
C PHE A 66 -10.89 0.59 -0.08
N GLY A 67 -10.99 1.66 0.72
CA GLY A 67 -9.83 2.47 1.10
C GLY A 67 -8.73 1.65 1.76
N MET A 68 -9.06 0.77 2.71
CA MET A 68 -8.10 -0.13 3.36
C MET A 68 -7.43 -1.09 2.37
N ILE A 69 -8.19 -1.67 1.44
CA ILE A 69 -7.65 -2.57 0.42
C ILE A 69 -6.67 -1.82 -0.49
N VAL A 70 -7.05 -0.63 -0.95
CA VAL A 70 -6.18 0.21 -1.79
C VAL A 70 -4.90 0.58 -1.05
N GLU A 71 -4.99 0.99 0.21
CA GLU A 71 -3.84 1.31 1.04
C GLU A 71 -2.89 0.10 1.19
N GLN A 72 -3.41 -1.08 1.46
CA GLN A 72 -2.62 -2.31 1.53
C GLN A 72 -1.94 -2.68 0.20
N MET A 73 -2.58 -2.42 -0.93
CA MET A 73 -2.01 -2.70 -2.25
C MET A 73 -0.85 -1.78 -2.62
N PHE A 74 -0.88 -0.53 -2.19
CA PHE A 74 0.15 0.46 -2.53
C PHE A 74 1.26 0.56 -1.48
N SER A 75 1.02 0.19 -0.22
CA SER A 75 1.95 0.44 0.87
C SER A 75 3.17 -0.50 0.92
N GLN A 76 3.16 -1.64 0.24
CA GLN A 76 4.26 -2.63 0.36
C GLN A 76 5.61 -2.14 -0.17
N PHE A 77 5.62 -1.24 -1.17
CA PHE A 77 6.86 -0.70 -1.75
C PHE A 77 7.02 0.81 -1.58
N ASP A 78 6.00 1.49 -1.04
CA ASP A 78 6.06 2.92 -0.79
C ASP A 78 6.44 3.19 0.67
N PRO A 79 7.58 3.84 0.92
CA PRO A 79 7.97 4.26 2.25
C PRO A 79 7.08 5.43 2.71
N ASP A 80 6.95 5.62 4.04
CA ASP A 80 6.21 6.74 4.61
C ASP A 80 6.78 8.10 4.17
N ILE A 81 8.10 8.17 3.98
CA ILE A 81 8.79 9.37 3.49
C ILE A 81 9.77 8.96 2.40
N ARG A 82 9.69 9.65 1.26
CA ARG A 82 10.59 9.47 0.13
C ARG A 82 11.36 10.74 -0.15
N ILE A 83 12.67 10.61 -0.23
CA ILE A 83 13.57 11.72 -0.58
C ILE A 83 14.06 11.51 -2.00
N GLU A 84 13.81 12.46 -2.86
CA GLU A 84 14.19 12.41 -4.28
C GLU A 84 15.06 13.62 -4.64
N ALA A 85 15.88 13.46 -5.67
CA ALA A 85 16.66 14.57 -6.23
C ALA A 85 15.73 15.63 -6.86
N VAL A 86 15.97 16.89 -6.53
CA VAL A 86 15.24 18.03 -7.15
C VAL A 86 15.60 18.16 -8.65
N SER A 87 16.79 17.73 -9.03
CA SER A 87 17.27 17.75 -10.40
C SER A 87 18.09 16.50 -10.68
N GLY A 88 17.82 15.84 -11.79
CA GLY A 88 18.45 14.55 -12.13
C GLY A 88 17.68 13.36 -11.60
N LYS A 89 18.26 12.15 -11.74
CA LYS A 89 17.63 10.88 -11.33
C LYS A 89 18.13 10.36 -9.99
N SER A 90 19.30 10.79 -9.57
CA SER A 90 19.93 10.34 -8.33
C SER A 90 20.78 11.46 -7.72
N PHE A 91 21.05 11.33 -6.45
CA PHE A 91 21.98 12.16 -5.71
C PHE A 91 22.92 11.29 -4.89
N GLU A 92 24.07 11.84 -4.50
CA GLU A 92 25.00 11.12 -3.64
C GLU A 92 24.61 11.28 -2.18
N ASP A 93 24.64 10.17 -1.45
CA ASP A 93 24.45 10.14 0.02
C ASP A 93 25.74 10.59 0.74
N SER A 94 26.39 11.62 0.24
CA SER A 94 27.62 12.15 0.81
C SER A 94 27.35 13.45 1.56
N GLY A 95 26.94 13.34 2.82
CA GLY A 95 26.81 14.55 3.61
C GLY A 95 26.34 14.34 5.04
N THR A 96 26.76 15.23 5.92
CA THR A 96 26.34 15.32 7.33
C THR A 96 24.81 15.40 7.50
N CYS A 97 24.09 15.74 6.43
CA CYS A 97 22.63 15.82 6.42
C CYS A 97 21.98 14.44 6.59
N PHE A 98 22.46 13.41 5.89
CA PHE A 98 21.90 12.05 6.00
C PHE A 98 22.30 11.33 7.28
N GLU A 99 23.48 11.62 7.81
CA GLU A 99 23.86 11.12 9.14
C GLU A 99 23.00 11.73 10.25
N SER A 100 22.65 13.00 10.13
CA SER A 100 21.76 13.65 11.10
C SER A 100 20.32 13.14 10.99
N LEU A 101 19.86 12.74 9.80
CA LEU A 101 18.54 12.09 9.61
C LEU A 101 18.41 10.79 10.41
N ARG A 102 19.48 9.98 10.46
CA ARG A 102 19.49 8.72 11.25
C ARG A 102 19.34 8.95 12.76
N GLN A 103 19.57 10.16 13.24
CA GLN A 103 19.47 10.52 14.66
C GLN A 103 18.11 11.16 15.01
N VAL A 104 17.23 11.39 14.02
CA VAL A 104 15.92 11.98 14.26
C VAL A 104 15.01 10.96 14.97
N PRO A 105 14.43 11.30 16.14
CA PRO A 105 13.50 10.41 16.82
C PRO A 105 12.27 10.14 15.95
N GLY A 106 11.92 8.87 15.78
CA GLY A 106 10.77 8.45 14.97
C GLY A 106 11.14 7.90 13.60
N ILE A 107 12.41 7.95 13.18
CA ILE A 107 12.90 7.24 12.00
C ILE A 107 13.42 5.88 12.45
N GLU A 108 12.78 4.81 11.98
CA GLU A 108 13.17 3.44 12.32
C GLU A 108 14.22 2.89 11.34
N LEU A 109 13.97 3.08 10.03
CA LEU A 109 14.81 2.54 8.96
C LEU A 109 14.97 3.55 7.84
N ILE A 110 16.16 3.59 7.26
CA ILE A 110 16.47 4.33 6.04
C ILE A 110 17.05 3.32 5.05
N SER A 111 16.44 3.23 3.87
CA SER A 111 16.91 2.40 2.77
C SER A 111 17.24 3.26 1.56
N GLN A 112 18.26 2.86 0.83
CA GLN A 112 18.68 3.52 -0.40
C GLN A 112 18.22 2.71 -1.60
N ARG A 113 17.63 3.42 -2.58
CA ARG A 113 17.15 2.81 -3.82
C ARG A 113 17.58 3.62 -5.03
N ILE A 114 18.05 2.93 -6.04
CA ILE A 114 18.28 3.49 -7.36
C ILE A 114 17.27 2.89 -8.33
N GLU A 115 16.60 3.74 -9.10
CA GLU A 115 15.64 3.32 -10.11
C GLU A 115 16.14 3.69 -11.50
N GLU A 116 16.22 2.68 -12.39
CA GLU A 116 16.58 2.88 -13.79
C GLU A 116 15.71 2.03 -14.71
N THR A 117 15.58 2.48 -15.96
CA THR A 117 14.99 1.67 -17.02
C THR A 117 16.09 0.87 -17.70
N ALA A 118 15.94 -0.45 -17.68
CA ALA A 118 16.86 -1.37 -18.32
C ALA A 118 16.15 -2.18 -19.41
N LEU A 119 16.90 -2.67 -20.39
CA LEU A 119 16.42 -3.69 -21.29
C LEU A 119 16.86 -5.05 -20.73
N LEU A 120 15.88 -5.88 -20.40
CA LEU A 120 16.11 -7.23 -19.93
C LEU A 120 16.07 -8.18 -21.13
N GLN A 121 17.06 -9.05 -21.24
CA GLN A 121 17.12 -10.10 -22.22
C GLN A 121 17.24 -11.47 -21.56
N PHE A 122 16.40 -12.39 -21.96
CA PHE A 122 16.38 -13.77 -21.49
C PHE A 122 15.98 -14.70 -22.63
N GLU A 123 16.82 -15.68 -22.95
CA GLU A 123 16.56 -16.69 -24.00
C GLU A 123 16.05 -16.10 -25.35
N GLY A 124 16.65 -14.98 -25.76
CA GLY A 124 16.30 -14.31 -27.01
C GLY A 124 15.08 -13.40 -26.95
N LYS A 125 14.34 -13.38 -25.85
CA LYS A 125 13.27 -12.41 -25.62
C LYS A 125 13.86 -11.16 -24.97
N GLN A 126 13.36 -10.00 -25.36
CA GLN A 126 13.78 -8.70 -24.82
C GLN A 126 12.57 -7.91 -24.37
N MET A 127 12.69 -7.25 -23.22
CA MET A 127 11.63 -6.44 -22.65
C MET A 127 12.20 -5.26 -21.85
N PRO A 128 11.67 -4.05 -22.03
CA PRO A 128 12.02 -2.94 -21.16
C PRO A 128 11.44 -3.18 -19.75
N VAL A 129 12.28 -3.04 -18.76
CA VAL A 129 11.93 -3.27 -17.35
C VAL A 129 12.36 -2.09 -16.51
N ARG A 130 11.68 -1.93 -15.38
CA ARG A 130 12.10 -1.01 -14.34
C ARG A 130 12.99 -1.77 -13.36
N LEU A 131 14.25 -1.37 -13.29
CA LEU A 131 15.27 -1.99 -12.44
C LEU A 131 15.42 -1.18 -11.15
N TYR A 132 15.33 -1.86 -10.03
CA TYR A 132 15.61 -1.30 -8.71
C TYR A 132 16.90 -1.88 -8.16
N GLY A 133 17.91 -1.03 -8.00
CA GLY A 133 19.08 -1.34 -7.20
C GLY A 133 18.79 -0.95 -5.75
N VAL A 134 18.91 -1.90 -4.85
CA VAL A 134 18.48 -1.77 -3.45
C VAL A 134 19.61 -2.12 -2.49
N ASP A 135 19.57 -1.56 -1.29
CA ASP A 135 20.48 -1.90 -0.22
C ASP A 135 19.96 -3.09 0.63
N SER A 136 20.77 -3.52 1.59
CA SER A 136 20.44 -4.64 2.48
C SER A 136 19.24 -4.35 3.41
N THR A 137 18.91 -3.07 3.66
CA THR A 137 17.81 -2.67 4.53
C THR A 137 16.47 -2.70 3.82
N PHE A 138 16.48 -2.73 2.48
CA PHE A 138 15.27 -2.73 1.67
C PHE A 138 14.32 -3.90 1.99
N ALA A 139 14.85 -5.10 2.18
CA ALA A 139 14.05 -6.27 2.51
C ALA A 139 13.27 -6.09 3.82
N THR A 140 13.95 -5.56 4.83
CA THR A 140 13.32 -5.30 6.14
C THR A 140 12.28 -4.20 6.06
N LEU A 141 12.53 -3.15 5.27
CA LEU A 141 11.63 -2.01 5.10
C LEU A 141 10.34 -2.41 4.36
N THR A 142 10.48 -3.21 3.30
CA THR A 142 9.37 -3.53 2.38
C THR A 142 8.66 -4.84 2.71
N HIS A 143 9.23 -5.65 3.61
CA HIS A 143 8.75 -7.01 3.87
C HIS A 143 8.58 -7.84 2.59
N ILE A 144 9.47 -7.63 1.61
CA ILE A 144 9.39 -8.29 0.29
C ILE A 144 9.43 -9.81 0.40
N GLU A 145 10.04 -10.35 1.46
CA GLU A 145 10.12 -11.77 1.71
C GLU A 145 8.74 -12.42 1.88
N ASP A 146 7.78 -11.69 2.44
CA ASP A 146 6.41 -12.17 2.69
C ASP A 146 5.60 -12.36 1.39
N ILE A 147 6.03 -11.72 0.30
CA ILE A 147 5.34 -11.76 -1.00
C ILE A 147 6.10 -12.58 -2.05
N ILE A 148 7.16 -13.27 -1.66
CA ILE A 148 7.86 -14.19 -2.56
C ILE A 148 6.97 -15.37 -2.89
N THR A 149 6.76 -15.61 -4.18
CA THR A 149 5.92 -16.71 -4.69
C THR A 149 6.73 -17.90 -5.17
N GLY A 150 8.00 -17.69 -5.47
CA GLY A 150 8.91 -18.77 -5.90
C GLY A 150 10.36 -18.38 -5.64
N GLY A 151 11.18 -19.34 -5.21
CA GLY A 151 12.56 -19.08 -4.81
C GLY A 151 12.68 -18.40 -3.46
N HIS A 152 13.63 -17.51 -3.31
CA HIS A 152 13.89 -16.73 -2.10
C HIS A 152 14.35 -15.32 -2.44
N TYR A 153 14.29 -14.42 -1.48
CA TYR A 153 14.81 -13.07 -1.65
C TYR A 153 16.32 -13.08 -1.40
N GLU A 154 17.07 -12.84 -2.44
CA GLU A 154 18.52 -12.68 -2.39
C GLU A 154 18.96 -11.79 -3.53
N VAL A 155 19.74 -10.77 -3.23
CA VAL A 155 20.26 -9.82 -4.22
C VAL A 155 21.73 -10.10 -4.55
N PHE A 156 22.45 -10.70 -3.61
CA PHE A 156 23.86 -11.05 -3.76
C PHE A 156 24.21 -12.28 -2.92
N ASP A 157 24.79 -13.32 -3.54
CA ASP A 157 25.17 -14.57 -2.85
C ASP A 157 26.66 -14.67 -2.49
N GLY A 158 27.38 -13.56 -2.61
CA GLY A 158 28.82 -13.50 -2.38
C GLY A 158 29.67 -13.76 -3.61
N ALA A 159 29.12 -14.34 -4.66
CA ALA A 159 29.82 -14.66 -5.92
C ALA A 159 29.16 -14.00 -7.14
N PHE A 160 27.85 -13.95 -7.16
CA PHE A 160 27.06 -13.46 -8.30
C PHE A 160 25.96 -12.51 -7.86
N ASP A 161 25.69 -11.53 -8.71
CA ASP A 161 24.52 -10.67 -8.57
C ASP A 161 23.25 -11.46 -8.86
N ARG A 162 22.25 -11.29 -7.99
CA ARG A 162 20.97 -11.96 -8.09
C ARG A 162 19.83 -10.96 -8.26
N ALA A 163 18.79 -11.40 -8.95
CA ALA A 163 17.60 -10.60 -9.20
C ALA A 163 16.34 -11.31 -8.71
N VAL A 164 15.42 -10.54 -8.15
CA VAL A 164 14.08 -10.99 -7.82
C VAL A 164 13.10 -10.30 -8.77
N LEU A 165 12.30 -11.08 -9.49
CA LEU A 165 11.45 -10.58 -10.56
C LEU A 165 9.98 -10.55 -10.13
N GLY A 166 9.25 -9.55 -10.60
CA GLY A 166 7.79 -9.58 -10.49
C GLY A 166 7.22 -10.78 -11.25
N GLN A 167 6.27 -11.50 -10.66
CA GLN A 167 5.67 -12.71 -11.23
C GLN A 167 5.08 -12.48 -12.63
N GLY A 168 4.46 -11.32 -12.88
CA GLY A 168 3.94 -10.96 -14.18
C GLY A 168 5.03 -10.87 -15.25
N LEU A 169 6.19 -10.32 -14.90
CA LEU A 169 7.36 -10.26 -15.77
C LEU A 169 7.91 -11.65 -16.04
N ALA A 170 8.10 -12.46 -15.00
CA ALA A 170 8.60 -13.83 -15.11
C ALA A 170 7.71 -14.68 -16.02
N TRP A 171 6.40 -14.57 -15.86
CA TRP A 171 5.43 -15.26 -16.71
C TRP A 171 5.49 -14.81 -18.18
N HIS A 172 5.60 -13.49 -18.41
CA HIS A 172 5.64 -12.93 -19.77
C HIS A 172 6.89 -13.36 -20.55
N ILE A 173 8.03 -13.42 -19.87
CA ILE A 173 9.32 -13.85 -20.46
C ILE A 173 9.38 -15.38 -20.59
N GLY A 174 8.58 -16.10 -19.78
CA GLY A 174 8.54 -17.57 -19.76
C GLY A 174 9.60 -18.16 -18.82
N ILE A 175 9.94 -17.46 -17.75
CA ILE A 175 10.82 -17.95 -16.71
C ILE A 175 10.07 -19.01 -15.91
N GLY A 176 10.56 -20.27 -15.97
CA GLY A 176 10.03 -21.37 -15.18
C GLY A 176 10.63 -21.44 -13.78
N VAL A 177 10.30 -22.51 -13.05
CA VAL A 177 10.73 -22.75 -11.67
C VAL A 177 12.26 -23.00 -11.54
N GLN A 178 12.95 -23.26 -12.63
CA GLN A 178 14.40 -23.47 -12.66
C GLN A 178 15.11 -22.17 -13.03
N PHE A 179 15.65 -21.49 -12.06
CA PHE A 179 16.39 -20.23 -12.21
C PHE A 179 17.86 -20.45 -12.58
N ILE A 180 18.14 -21.27 -13.60
CA ILE A 180 19.53 -21.65 -13.94
C ILE A 180 20.13 -20.70 -14.99
N ASN A 181 19.30 -20.19 -15.90
CA ASN A 181 19.79 -19.36 -16.98
C ASN A 181 20.02 -17.91 -16.52
N PRO A 182 21.13 -17.28 -16.94
CA PRO A 182 21.41 -15.91 -16.58
C PRO A 182 20.47 -14.93 -17.29
N LEU A 183 20.19 -13.83 -16.61
CA LEU A 183 19.56 -12.65 -17.16
C LEU A 183 20.62 -11.66 -17.64
N HIS A 184 20.41 -11.11 -18.82
CA HIS A 184 21.22 -10.00 -19.33
C HIS A 184 20.45 -8.71 -19.17
N LEU A 185 21.05 -7.75 -18.46
CA LEU A 185 20.49 -6.42 -18.22
C LEU A 185 21.33 -5.40 -18.96
N TYR A 186 20.70 -4.66 -19.85
CA TYR A 186 21.34 -3.55 -20.57
C TYR A 186 20.85 -2.23 -19.98
N VAL A 187 21.73 -1.53 -19.29
CA VAL A 187 21.45 -0.25 -18.63
C VAL A 187 22.10 0.89 -19.41
N PRO A 188 21.39 1.96 -19.76
CA PRO A 188 21.99 3.08 -20.48
C PRO A 188 23.04 3.77 -19.61
N LYS A 189 24.23 4.02 -20.17
CA LYS A 189 25.29 4.76 -19.49
C LYS A 189 24.93 6.24 -19.41
N ARG A 190 25.08 6.82 -18.24
CA ARG A 190 24.72 8.23 -17.98
C ARG A 190 25.71 9.24 -18.55
N THR A 191 26.96 8.86 -18.70
CA THR A 191 28.09 9.77 -18.95
C THR A 191 28.56 9.83 -20.39
N GLU A 192 28.18 8.90 -21.22
CA GLU A 192 28.64 8.83 -22.61
C GLU A 192 27.61 9.39 -23.59
N LYS A 193 28.03 10.31 -24.46
CA LYS A 193 27.21 10.71 -25.60
C LYS A 193 27.04 9.52 -26.52
N VAL A 194 25.79 9.17 -26.80
CA VAL A 194 25.48 8.06 -27.72
C VAL A 194 26.18 8.28 -29.04
N ASN A 195 27.15 7.44 -29.34
CA ASN A 195 27.83 7.45 -30.63
C ASN A 195 26.95 6.63 -31.61
N MET A 196 26.33 7.30 -32.57
CA MET A 196 25.43 6.66 -33.54
C MET A 196 26.16 5.58 -34.40
N LEU A 197 27.46 5.56 -34.44
CA LEU A 197 28.27 4.56 -35.18
C LEU A 197 28.45 3.26 -34.35
N ARG A 198 28.30 3.35 -33.02
CA ARG A 198 28.45 2.21 -32.10
C ARG A 198 27.45 2.35 -30.95
N PRO A 199 26.20 2.08 -31.18
CA PRO A 199 25.13 2.22 -30.18
C PRO A 199 25.29 1.21 -29.03
N ASP A 200 25.95 0.09 -29.24
CA ASP A 200 26.28 -0.93 -28.24
C ASP A 200 27.13 -0.38 -27.08
N GLN A 201 27.99 0.59 -27.32
CA GLN A 201 28.84 1.21 -26.28
C GLN A 201 28.05 2.13 -25.33
N ALA A 202 26.86 2.53 -25.71
CA ALA A 202 25.99 3.37 -24.88
C ALA A 202 25.31 2.62 -23.70
N PHE A 203 25.40 1.30 -23.68
CA PHE A 203 24.83 0.46 -22.66
C PHE A 203 25.93 -0.24 -21.86
N SER A 204 25.67 -0.45 -20.57
CA SER A 204 26.41 -1.40 -19.74
C SER A 204 25.61 -2.69 -19.71
N GLU A 205 26.29 -3.79 -19.98
CA GLU A 205 25.70 -5.12 -19.85
C GLU A 205 26.09 -5.70 -18.51
N GLU A 206 25.11 -6.11 -17.74
CA GLU A 206 25.28 -6.81 -16.46
C GLU A 206 24.56 -8.14 -16.53
N VAL A 207 25.17 -9.16 -15.95
CA VAL A 207 24.64 -10.51 -15.92
C VAL A 207 24.27 -10.86 -14.49
N CYS A 208 23.02 -11.21 -14.27
CA CYS A 208 22.56 -11.63 -12.95
C CYS A 208 21.78 -12.94 -13.04
N PHE A 209 21.69 -13.65 -11.91
CA PHE A 209 20.91 -14.87 -11.80
C PHE A 209 19.62 -14.62 -11.05
N ILE A 210 18.58 -15.37 -11.37
CA ILE A 210 17.28 -15.23 -10.72
C ILE A 210 17.31 -15.95 -9.39
N ALA A 211 17.01 -15.26 -8.30
CA ALA A 211 16.86 -15.85 -6.98
C ALA A 211 15.41 -16.20 -6.65
N GLY A 212 14.49 -15.37 -7.10
CA GLY A 212 13.09 -15.58 -6.80
C GLY A 212 12.14 -14.73 -7.63
N THR A 213 10.85 -14.98 -7.42
CA THR A 213 9.77 -14.18 -7.98
C THR A 213 8.85 -13.71 -6.88
N PHE A 214 8.34 -12.48 -7.00
CA PHE A 214 7.39 -11.91 -6.07
C PHE A 214 6.07 -11.55 -6.77
N ALA A 215 4.98 -11.61 -6.02
CA ALA A 215 3.69 -11.12 -6.48
C ALA A 215 3.12 -10.12 -5.48
N VAL A 216 2.81 -8.94 -5.97
CA VAL A 216 1.93 -8.01 -5.23
C VAL A 216 0.52 -8.48 -5.51
N GLN A 217 -0.27 -8.75 -4.47
CA GLN A 217 -1.68 -9.10 -4.64
C GLN A 217 -2.39 -7.92 -5.34
N GLN A 218 -2.83 -8.16 -6.56
CA GLN A 218 -3.70 -7.26 -7.32
C GLN A 218 -5.16 -7.64 -7.11
#